data_bdc390556042414af3ac805a55b69479
#
_entry.id   bdc390556042414af3ac805a55b69479
#
_cell.length_a   1.000
_cell.length_b   1.000
_cell.length_c   1.000
_cell.angle_alpha   90.00
_cell.angle_beta   90.00
_cell.angle_gamma   90.00
#
_symmetry.space_group_name_H-M   'P 1'
#
loop_
_entity.id
_entity.type
_entity.pdbx_description
1 polymer ?
#
loop_
_entity_poly.entity_id
_entity_poly.type
_entity_poly.pdbx_seq_one_letter_code
_entity_poly.pdbx_strand_id
1 'polypeptide(L)'
;MRYWKTCYITCFIFVLIPLTLYGQEDVEQLQKLDKLMFSGRYFESKELHKKISDTTTIPSDLELYYKFRMAQFLNKTDSVAYYLEQFIPHHYATFGEETLVFYSNLFDAYIELGDMDKALDTYLQMKRIWNESLTKTTTGGKEYEEWRTATENFLSYAEYAVTLPPIKMKRNDTLSFVDIEEGDRLVFQAKYNGILQRTIFDTGVGPYCVLSRKLADGMGVRYDSIDENKVTINEDLISVRSIIDSIEVGNITFYNIPAFIYSDTASVPFVSGSSIKRRKKRKKAQTVVDSVRTLFTDCVSLGLPVMKLIGKIQTCLLYTSPSPRDSTSSR
;
A
#
# COMPACT_ATOMS: atom_id res chain seq x y z
N MET A 1 -4.53 0.71 2.28
CA MET A 1 -4.85 1.67 1.19
C MET A 1 -6.35 1.96 0.97
N ARG A 2 -7.30 1.10 1.34
CA ARG A 2 -8.74 1.44 1.22
C ARG A 2 -9.23 2.46 2.27
N TYR A 3 -8.59 2.56 3.43
CA TYR A 3 -8.99 3.50 4.50
C TYR A 3 -8.69 4.97 4.15
N TRP A 4 -7.69 5.23 3.33
CA TRP A 4 -7.36 6.58 2.86
C TRP A 4 -8.32 7.10 1.78
N LYS A 5 -9.17 6.24 1.20
CA LYS A 5 -10.19 6.66 0.22
C LYS A 5 -11.41 7.34 0.83
N THR A 6 -11.63 7.21 2.13
CA THR A 6 -12.80 7.78 2.82
C THR A 6 -12.48 9.07 3.58
N CYS A 7 -11.21 9.34 3.88
CA CYS A 7 -10.77 10.63 4.45
C CYS A 7 -10.48 11.64 3.32
N TYR A 8 -11.47 11.85 2.48
CA TYR A 8 -11.41 12.96 1.52
C TYR A 8 -11.99 14.22 2.16
N ILE A 9 -11.29 14.79 3.10
CA ILE A 9 -11.24 16.24 3.13
C ILE A 9 -10.57 16.57 1.81
N THR A 10 -11.32 17.23 0.95
CA THR A 10 -10.87 17.74 -0.34
C THR A 10 -9.65 18.63 -0.13
N CYS A 11 -8.47 18.01 0.05
CA CYS A 11 -7.20 18.66 -0.20
C CYS A 11 -7.15 18.89 -1.72
N PHE A 12 -8.04 19.77 -2.21
CA PHE A 12 -7.70 20.51 -3.38
C PHE A 12 -6.42 21.22 -2.99
N ILE A 13 -5.31 20.81 -3.57
CA ILE A 13 -4.14 21.65 -3.66
C ILE A 13 -4.56 22.81 -4.56
N PHE A 14 -5.48 23.63 -4.08
CA PHE A 14 -5.63 24.97 -4.55
C PHE A 14 -4.35 25.66 -4.04
N VAL A 15 -3.29 25.43 -4.81
CA VAL A 15 -2.27 26.44 -4.87
C VAL A 15 -3.08 27.73 -4.99
N LEU A 16 -3.01 28.59 -3.98
CA LEU A 16 -3.37 29.98 -4.10
C LEU A 16 -2.40 30.57 -5.11
N ILE A 17 -2.52 30.09 -6.37
CA ILE A 17 -1.91 30.70 -7.51
C ILE A 17 -2.50 32.08 -7.49
N PRO A 18 -1.73 33.14 -7.45
CA PRO A 18 -2.27 34.44 -7.75
C PRO A 18 -2.92 34.32 -9.14
N LEU A 19 -4.22 34.07 -9.16
CA LEU A 19 -5.04 33.86 -10.37
C LEU A 19 -4.87 34.99 -11.40
N THR A 20 -4.25 36.10 -10.97
CA THR A 20 -3.92 37.24 -11.76
C THR A 20 -2.78 37.05 -12.78
N LEU A 21 -1.99 35.95 -12.65
CA LEU A 21 -0.85 35.66 -13.54
C LEU A 21 -1.19 34.63 -14.63
N TYR A 22 -2.34 33.96 -14.54
CA TYR A 22 -2.72 32.91 -15.48
C TYR A 22 -4.03 33.23 -16.18
N GLY A 23 -4.14 32.88 -17.46
CA GLY A 23 -5.40 32.93 -18.17
C GLY A 23 -6.42 31.93 -17.61
N GLN A 24 -7.69 32.15 -17.80
CA GLN A 24 -8.75 31.26 -17.31
C GLN A 24 -8.55 29.81 -17.82
N GLU A 25 -8.16 29.64 -19.06
CA GLU A 25 -7.90 28.33 -19.67
C GLU A 25 -6.73 27.60 -18.98
N ASP A 26 -5.66 28.31 -18.63
CA ASP A 26 -4.51 27.74 -17.93
C ASP A 26 -4.90 27.23 -16.54
N VAL A 27 -5.69 28.02 -15.80
CA VAL A 27 -6.20 27.62 -14.49
C VAL A 27 -7.04 26.35 -14.57
N GLU A 28 -7.93 26.24 -15.56
CA GLU A 28 -8.75 25.04 -15.79
C GLU A 28 -7.90 23.80 -16.11
N GLN A 29 -6.83 23.96 -16.91
CA GLN A 29 -5.91 22.88 -17.25
C GLN A 29 -5.10 22.43 -16.03
N LEU A 30 -4.60 23.35 -15.20
CA LEU A 30 -3.86 23.04 -13.98
C LEU A 30 -4.75 22.32 -12.95
N GLN A 31 -5.99 22.78 -12.77
CA GLN A 31 -6.98 22.11 -11.92
C GLN A 31 -7.33 20.70 -12.42
N LYS A 32 -7.42 20.52 -13.73
CA LYS A 32 -7.66 19.21 -14.34
C LYS A 32 -6.47 18.27 -14.11
N LEU A 33 -5.23 18.78 -14.20
CA LEU A 33 -4.02 18.00 -13.92
C LEU A 33 -4.03 17.50 -12.47
N ASP A 34 -4.27 18.39 -11.50
CA ASP A 34 -4.38 18.04 -10.09
C ASP A 34 -5.43 16.95 -9.85
N LYS A 35 -6.64 17.13 -10.40
CA LYS A 35 -7.72 16.16 -10.30
C LYS A 35 -7.37 14.79 -10.90
N LEU A 36 -6.65 14.74 -12.02
CA LEU A 36 -6.21 13.50 -12.65
C LEU A 36 -5.19 12.76 -11.76
N MET A 37 -4.21 13.47 -11.22
CA MET A 37 -3.22 12.90 -10.29
C MET A 37 -3.88 12.37 -9.02
N PHE A 38 -4.78 13.14 -8.45
CA PHE A 38 -5.53 12.75 -7.27
C PHE A 38 -6.37 11.47 -7.50
N SER A 39 -7.04 11.37 -8.65
CA SER A 39 -7.86 10.20 -9.03
C SER A 39 -7.05 8.99 -9.50
N GLY A 40 -5.71 9.08 -9.53
CA GLY A 40 -4.83 8.00 -9.97
C GLY A 40 -4.85 7.74 -11.48
N ARG A 41 -5.30 8.72 -12.28
CA ARG A 41 -5.29 8.64 -13.74
C ARG A 41 -3.93 9.07 -14.31
N TYR A 42 -2.88 8.32 -13.98
CA TYR A 42 -1.50 8.72 -14.20
C TYR A 42 -1.10 8.89 -15.66
N PHE A 43 -1.58 8.03 -16.55
CA PHE A 43 -1.26 8.15 -17.99
C PHE A 43 -1.87 9.42 -18.58
N GLU A 44 -3.10 9.72 -18.21
CA GLU A 44 -3.79 10.93 -18.66
C GLU A 44 -3.19 12.19 -18.04
N SER A 45 -2.77 12.12 -16.77
CA SER A 45 -2.05 13.23 -16.13
C SER A 45 -0.70 13.48 -16.80
N LYS A 46 0.02 12.43 -17.23
CA LYS A 46 1.27 12.56 -17.96
C LYS A 46 1.10 13.27 -19.31
N GLU A 47 0.08 12.88 -20.08
CA GLU A 47 -0.20 13.52 -21.37
C GLU A 47 -0.63 14.98 -21.18
N LEU A 48 -1.47 15.26 -20.19
CA LEU A 48 -1.90 16.62 -19.89
C LEU A 48 -0.75 17.48 -19.38
N HIS A 49 0.10 16.96 -18.47
CA HIS A 49 1.28 17.66 -17.97
C HIS A 49 2.20 18.08 -19.11
N LYS A 50 2.50 17.16 -20.04
CA LYS A 50 3.31 17.47 -21.23
C LYS A 50 2.70 18.61 -22.05
N LYS A 51 1.39 18.56 -22.30
CA LYS A 51 0.69 19.62 -23.05
C LYS A 51 0.76 20.98 -22.35
N ILE A 52 0.57 21.01 -21.04
CA ILE A 52 0.61 22.26 -20.26
C ILE A 52 2.02 22.82 -20.22
N SER A 53 3.03 22.00 -19.98
CA SER A 53 4.44 22.44 -19.87
C SER A 53 4.99 23.06 -21.16
N ASP A 54 4.39 22.76 -22.31
CA ASP A 54 4.75 23.36 -23.59
C ASP A 54 4.18 24.79 -23.76
N THR A 55 3.15 25.16 -22.98
CA THR A 55 2.39 26.40 -23.18
C THR A 55 2.35 27.32 -21.95
N THR A 56 2.48 26.74 -20.76
CA THR A 56 2.25 27.45 -19.49
C THR A 56 3.27 27.02 -18.44
N THR A 57 3.69 27.96 -17.59
CA THR A 57 4.54 27.63 -16.44
C THR A 57 3.70 26.92 -15.38
N ILE A 58 4.09 25.69 -15.03
CA ILE A 58 3.46 24.95 -13.94
C ILE A 58 3.99 25.46 -12.60
N PRO A 59 3.14 25.80 -11.63
CA PRO A 59 3.58 26.19 -10.29
C PRO A 59 4.45 25.12 -9.63
N SER A 60 5.49 25.55 -8.92
CA SER A 60 6.51 24.66 -8.33
C SER A 60 5.91 23.56 -7.45
N ASP A 61 4.90 23.89 -6.64
CA ASP A 61 4.26 22.93 -5.73
C ASP A 61 3.46 21.88 -6.49
N LEU A 62 2.75 22.29 -7.56
CA LEU A 62 2.02 21.36 -8.42
C LEU A 62 2.99 20.47 -9.22
N GLU A 63 4.12 21.03 -9.67
CA GLU A 63 5.19 20.28 -10.34
C GLU A 63 5.84 19.26 -9.41
N LEU A 64 6.14 19.63 -8.15
CA LEU A 64 6.68 18.71 -7.15
C LEU A 64 5.67 17.60 -6.80
N TYR A 65 4.39 17.97 -6.63
CA TYR A 65 3.31 17.01 -6.41
C TYR A 65 3.17 16.04 -7.58
N TYR A 66 3.18 16.53 -8.81
CA TYR A 66 3.15 15.70 -10.01
C TYR A 66 4.34 14.72 -10.04
N LYS A 67 5.55 15.18 -9.81
CA LYS A 67 6.76 14.35 -9.81
C LYS A 67 6.70 13.28 -8.71
N PHE A 68 6.28 13.64 -7.52
CA PHE A 68 6.04 12.71 -6.42
C PHE A 68 5.02 11.63 -6.81
N ARG A 69 3.85 12.02 -7.33
CA ARG A 69 2.81 11.06 -7.73
C ARG A 69 3.28 10.13 -8.86
N MET A 70 4.00 10.66 -9.84
CA MET A 70 4.59 9.85 -10.92
C MET A 70 5.66 8.88 -10.39
N ALA A 71 6.48 9.31 -9.44
CA ALA A 71 7.47 8.45 -8.79
C ALA A 71 6.77 7.29 -8.03
N GLN A 72 5.69 7.57 -7.29
CA GLN A 72 4.88 6.52 -6.64
C GLN A 72 4.33 5.51 -7.66
N PHE A 73 3.75 6.01 -8.75
CA PHE A 73 3.20 5.14 -9.80
C PHE A 73 4.28 4.25 -10.43
N LEU A 74 5.48 4.78 -10.64
CA LEU A 74 6.60 4.06 -11.23
C LEU A 74 7.40 3.24 -10.21
N ASN A 75 6.96 3.18 -8.97
CA ASN A 75 7.63 2.48 -7.87
C ASN A 75 9.10 2.92 -7.68
N LYS A 76 9.35 4.23 -7.75
CA LYS A 76 10.68 4.84 -7.56
C LYS A 76 10.75 5.46 -6.17
N THR A 77 10.98 4.64 -5.16
CA THR A 77 10.90 5.04 -3.75
C THR A 77 11.89 6.13 -3.37
N ASP A 78 13.10 6.10 -3.93
CA ASP A 78 14.12 7.15 -3.79
C ASP A 78 13.61 8.53 -4.30
N SER A 79 12.98 8.53 -5.47
CA SER A 79 12.40 9.73 -6.05
C SER A 79 11.16 10.21 -5.27
N VAL A 80 10.38 9.28 -4.70
CA VAL A 80 9.26 9.61 -3.81
C VAL A 80 9.78 10.40 -2.60
N ALA A 81 10.80 9.88 -1.90
CA ALA A 81 11.40 10.57 -0.76
C ALA A 81 11.95 11.94 -1.16
N TYR A 82 12.73 12.01 -2.24
CA TYR A 82 13.34 13.23 -2.73
C TYR A 82 12.34 14.36 -3.04
N TYR A 83 11.23 14.03 -3.73
CA TYR A 83 10.23 15.06 -4.06
C TYR A 83 9.38 15.44 -2.84
N LEU A 84 9.10 14.53 -1.93
CA LEU A 84 8.37 14.83 -0.70
C LEU A 84 9.19 15.69 0.27
N GLU A 85 10.51 15.47 0.40
CA GLU A 85 11.39 16.32 1.19
C GLU A 85 11.33 17.80 0.74
N GLN A 86 11.15 18.04 -0.55
CA GLN A 86 11.02 19.39 -1.08
C GLN A 86 9.58 19.92 -0.97
N PHE A 87 8.58 19.08 -1.22
CA PHE A 87 7.18 19.50 -1.25
C PHE A 87 6.61 19.80 0.15
N ILE A 88 6.91 18.97 1.14
CA ILE A 88 6.32 19.05 2.48
C ILE A 88 6.53 20.40 3.16
N PRO A 89 7.73 21.03 3.17
CA PRO A 89 7.93 22.32 3.84
C PRO A 89 7.04 23.42 3.29
N HIS A 90 6.86 23.47 1.96
CA HIS A 90 5.99 24.45 1.31
C HIS A 90 4.51 24.19 1.62
N HIS A 91 4.10 22.93 1.52
CA HIS A 91 2.73 22.52 1.80
C HIS A 91 2.35 22.73 3.26
N TYR A 92 3.25 22.43 4.21
CA TYR A 92 3.01 22.62 5.64
C TYR A 92 2.79 24.08 6.01
N ALA A 93 3.54 25.01 5.40
CA ALA A 93 3.36 26.42 5.63
C ALA A 93 1.95 26.94 5.25
N THR A 94 1.30 26.27 4.27
CA THR A 94 -0.02 26.65 3.76
C THR A 94 -1.16 25.87 4.42
N PHE A 95 -1.01 24.56 4.60
CA PHE A 95 -2.09 23.63 4.98
C PHE A 95 -1.94 23.03 6.38
N GLY A 96 -0.83 23.29 7.07
CA GLY A 96 -0.63 22.85 8.45
C GLY A 96 -0.76 21.32 8.61
N GLU A 97 -1.68 20.88 9.46
CA GLU A 97 -1.87 19.46 9.83
C GLU A 97 -2.32 18.55 8.67
N GLU A 98 -2.96 19.09 7.63
CA GLU A 98 -3.35 18.31 6.44
C GLU A 98 -2.13 17.73 5.72
N THR A 99 -0.94 18.28 5.98
CA THR A 99 0.33 17.77 5.46
C THR A 99 0.73 16.40 6.03
N LEU A 100 0.10 15.94 7.12
CA LEU A 100 0.39 14.63 7.73
C LEU A 100 0.26 13.48 6.73
N VAL A 101 -0.61 13.59 5.73
CA VAL A 101 -0.75 12.59 4.67
C VAL A 101 0.53 12.45 3.82
N PHE A 102 1.26 13.53 3.60
CA PHE A 102 2.51 13.52 2.85
C PHE A 102 3.67 13.04 3.72
N TYR A 103 3.68 13.40 5.00
CA TYR A 103 4.62 12.84 5.96
C TYR A 103 4.48 11.32 6.08
N SER A 104 3.25 10.75 6.06
CA SER A 104 3.07 9.31 6.08
C SER A 104 3.65 8.62 4.84
N ASN A 105 3.49 9.22 3.66
CA ASN A 105 4.12 8.70 2.44
C ASN A 105 5.67 8.81 2.49
N LEU A 106 6.21 9.87 3.10
CA LEU A 106 7.65 10.05 3.28
C LEU A 106 8.19 9.01 4.27
N PHE A 107 7.49 8.79 5.38
CA PHE A 107 7.80 7.75 6.35
C PHE A 107 7.87 6.37 5.70
N ASP A 108 6.84 5.99 4.95
CA ASP A 108 6.79 4.71 4.24
C ASP A 108 7.95 4.58 3.24
N ALA A 109 8.29 5.67 2.55
CA ALA A 109 9.43 5.68 1.63
C ALA A 109 10.76 5.42 2.36
N TYR A 110 11.00 6.02 3.53
CA TYR A 110 12.21 5.76 4.31
C TYR A 110 12.27 4.35 4.87
N ILE A 111 11.13 3.80 5.34
CA ILE A 111 11.06 2.38 5.74
C ILE A 111 11.41 1.46 4.56
N GLU A 112 10.87 1.72 3.36
CA GLU A 112 11.17 0.95 2.15
C GLU A 112 12.66 1.07 1.73
N LEU A 113 13.28 2.24 1.93
CA LEU A 113 14.70 2.47 1.66
C LEU A 113 15.63 1.91 2.74
N GLY A 114 15.09 1.54 3.90
CA GLY A 114 15.87 1.11 5.07
C GLY A 114 16.56 2.26 5.81
N ASP A 115 16.20 3.52 5.52
CA ASP A 115 16.71 4.70 6.20
C ASP A 115 15.94 4.94 7.52
N MET A 116 16.28 4.15 8.52
CA MET A 116 15.55 4.12 9.79
C MET A 116 15.70 5.43 10.59
N ASP A 117 16.83 6.12 10.44
CA ASP A 117 17.06 7.42 11.12
C ASP A 117 16.10 8.47 10.57
N LYS A 118 15.99 8.60 9.26
CA LYS A 118 15.03 9.51 8.63
C LYS A 118 13.57 9.11 8.87
N ALA A 119 13.28 7.81 8.92
CA ALA A 119 11.95 7.32 9.29
C ALA A 119 11.58 7.75 10.72
N LEU A 120 12.51 7.60 11.68
CA LEU A 120 12.29 8.03 13.06
C LEU A 120 12.07 9.56 13.14
N ASP A 121 12.91 10.34 12.47
CA ASP A 121 12.76 11.81 12.45
C ASP A 121 11.40 12.22 11.86
N THR A 122 10.99 11.58 10.78
CA THR A 122 9.68 11.82 10.16
C THR A 122 8.53 11.48 11.10
N TYR A 123 8.59 10.34 11.78
CA TYR A 123 7.61 9.95 12.81
C TYR A 123 7.52 10.99 13.94
N LEU A 124 8.65 11.44 14.47
CA LEU A 124 8.68 12.44 15.56
C LEU A 124 8.07 13.78 15.11
N GLN A 125 8.30 14.19 13.87
CA GLN A 125 7.66 15.38 13.31
C GLN A 125 6.15 15.20 13.17
N MET A 126 5.70 14.06 12.65
CA MET A 126 4.27 13.74 12.55
C MET A 126 3.60 13.77 13.94
N LYS A 127 4.21 13.15 14.93
CA LYS A 127 3.70 13.12 16.33
C LYS A 127 3.59 14.52 16.91
N ARG A 128 4.58 15.39 16.63
CA ARG A 128 4.55 16.80 17.07
C ARG A 128 3.38 17.55 16.42
N ILE A 129 3.25 17.50 15.10
CA ILE A 129 2.18 18.17 14.35
C ILE A 129 0.81 17.67 14.83
N TRP A 130 0.67 16.37 15.03
CA TRP A 130 -0.56 15.76 15.55
C TRP A 130 -0.93 16.29 16.92
N ASN A 131 0.00 16.32 17.86
CA ASN A 131 -0.24 16.83 19.20
C ASN A 131 -0.60 18.34 19.21
N GLU A 132 0.01 19.13 18.33
CA GLU A 132 -0.33 20.56 18.16
C GLU A 132 -1.74 20.72 17.59
N SER A 133 -2.17 19.85 16.68
CA SER A 133 -3.51 19.90 16.08
C SER A 133 -4.59 19.59 17.10
N LEU A 134 -4.38 18.60 17.97
CA LEU A 134 -5.33 18.23 19.03
C LEU A 134 -5.64 19.38 19.99
N THR A 135 -4.69 20.32 20.18
CA THR A 135 -4.91 21.49 21.04
C THR A 135 -5.77 22.57 20.41
N LYS A 136 -5.90 22.56 19.09
CA LYS A 136 -6.57 23.62 18.31
C LYS A 136 -8.02 23.27 17.96
N THR A 137 -8.35 22.00 17.82
CA THR A 137 -9.64 21.54 17.30
C THR A 137 -10.49 20.96 18.43
N THR A 138 -11.60 21.61 18.74
CA THR A 138 -12.50 21.20 19.84
C THR A 138 -13.74 20.45 19.37
N THR A 139 -14.13 20.56 18.11
CA THR A 139 -15.32 19.86 17.54
C THR A 139 -15.13 19.59 16.06
N GLY A 140 -15.24 18.32 15.67
CA GLY A 140 -15.21 17.87 14.29
C GLY A 140 -16.48 17.09 13.92
N GLY A 141 -16.86 17.09 12.64
CA GLY A 141 -17.89 16.20 12.10
C GLY A 141 -17.36 14.76 11.96
N LYS A 142 -18.23 13.87 11.44
CA LYS A 142 -17.89 12.45 11.23
C LYS A 142 -16.61 12.25 10.41
N GLU A 143 -16.40 13.05 9.37
CA GLU A 143 -15.20 12.98 8.52
C GLU A 143 -13.91 13.31 9.28
N TYR A 144 -13.97 14.26 10.22
CA TYR A 144 -12.84 14.59 11.09
C TYR A 144 -12.51 13.43 12.03
N GLU A 145 -13.51 12.78 12.63
CA GLU A 145 -13.28 11.61 13.50
C GLU A 145 -12.70 10.41 12.72
N GLU A 146 -13.13 10.20 11.48
CA GLU A 146 -12.56 9.17 10.61
C GLU A 146 -11.09 9.49 10.28
N TRP A 147 -10.78 10.73 9.93
CA TRP A 147 -9.40 11.20 9.68
C TRP A 147 -8.53 11.08 10.94
N ARG A 148 -9.05 11.51 12.08
CA ARG A 148 -8.38 11.41 13.38
C ARG A 148 -8.02 9.96 13.69
N THR A 149 -8.99 9.06 13.63
CA THR A 149 -8.78 7.63 13.87
C THR A 149 -7.73 7.04 12.91
N ALA A 150 -7.79 7.39 11.63
CA ALA A 150 -6.81 6.93 10.65
C ALA A 150 -5.40 7.43 10.96
N THR A 151 -5.25 8.68 11.39
CA THR A 151 -3.98 9.29 11.77
C THR A 151 -3.41 8.65 13.05
N GLU A 152 -4.22 8.43 14.07
CA GLU A 152 -3.83 7.74 15.30
C GLU A 152 -3.35 6.30 15.02
N ASN A 153 -4.08 5.57 14.20
CA ASN A 153 -3.69 4.22 13.77
C ASN A 153 -2.36 4.22 13.01
N PHE A 154 -2.15 5.20 12.12
CA PHE A 154 -0.88 5.32 11.40
C PHE A 154 0.28 5.68 12.34
N LEU A 155 0.09 6.62 13.26
CA LEU A 155 1.12 6.97 14.25
C LEU A 155 1.48 5.78 15.14
N SER A 156 0.50 4.98 15.57
CA SER A 156 0.75 3.74 16.29
C SER A 156 1.52 2.72 15.46
N TYR A 157 1.23 2.62 14.16
CA TYR A 157 2.02 1.80 13.25
C TYR A 157 3.45 2.33 13.09
N ALA A 158 3.62 3.63 12.88
CA ALA A 158 4.92 4.26 12.68
C ALA A 158 5.81 4.13 13.94
N GLU A 159 5.24 4.30 15.13
CA GLU A 159 5.92 4.08 16.40
C GLU A 159 6.47 2.66 16.53
N TYR A 160 5.69 1.68 16.15
CA TYR A 160 6.15 0.29 16.09
C TYR A 160 7.19 0.07 14.98
N ALA A 161 6.95 0.57 13.78
CA ALA A 161 7.80 0.32 12.61
C ALA A 161 9.25 0.82 12.82
N VAL A 162 9.44 1.97 13.49
CA VAL A 162 10.79 2.49 13.77
C VAL A 162 11.57 1.66 14.83
N THR A 163 10.90 0.77 15.54
CA THR A 163 11.57 -0.17 16.47
C THR A 163 12.02 -1.45 15.79
N LEU A 164 11.57 -1.69 14.55
CA LEU A 164 11.87 -2.92 13.83
C LEU A 164 13.26 -2.89 13.22
N PRO A 165 13.92 -4.05 13.11
CA PRO A 165 15.14 -4.14 12.33
C PRO A 165 14.84 -3.85 10.86
N PRO A 166 15.77 -3.20 10.13
CA PRO A 166 15.55 -2.88 8.72
C PRO A 166 15.32 -4.14 7.89
N ILE A 167 14.40 -4.03 6.95
CA ILE A 167 14.15 -5.10 5.97
C ILE A 167 15.39 -5.24 5.10
N LYS A 168 15.85 -6.47 4.93
CA LYS A 168 16.97 -6.79 4.04
C LYS A 168 16.50 -7.74 2.96
N MET A 169 17.01 -7.56 1.75
CA MET A 169 16.80 -8.46 0.62
C MET A 169 18.13 -8.93 0.08
N LYS A 170 18.26 -10.25 -0.09
CA LYS A 170 19.36 -10.88 -0.80
C LYS A 170 18.83 -11.55 -2.04
N ARG A 171 19.42 -11.26 -3.17
CA ARG A 171 19.11 -11.90 -4.45
C ARG A 171 20.36 -12.65 -4.92
N ASN A 172 20.20 -13.93 -5.19
CA ASN A 172 21.33 -14.76 -5.58
C ASN A 172 21.54 -14.76 -7.10
N ASP A 173 20.56 -14.29 -7.89
CA ASP A 173 20.64 -14.18 -9.35
C ASP A 173 19.79 -13.01 -9.85
N THR A 174 20.00 -12.62 -11.10
CA THR A 174 19.27 -11.55 -11.78
C THR A 174 17.79 -11.88 -11.95
N LEU A 175 17.49 -13.16 -12.22
CA LEU A 175 16.11 -13.65 -12.40
C LEU A 175 15.78 -14.66 -11.31
N SER A 176 14.54 -14.62 -10.85
CA SER A 176 13.98 -15.59 -9.91
C SER A 176 12.70 -16.16 -10.50
N PHE A 177 12.56 -17.47 -10.41
CA PHE A 177 11.39 -18.19 -10.92
C PHE A 177 10.71 -18.91 -9.77
N VAL A 178 9.40 -18.91 -9.80
CA VAL A 178 8.56 -19.73 -8.93
C VAL A 178 7.43 -20.31 -9.77
N ASP A 179 7.10 -21.56 -9.53
CA ASP A 179 5.96 -22.20 -10.16
C ASP A 179 4.67 -21.68 -9.52
N ILE A 180 3.70 -21.30 -10.34
CA ILE A 180 2.40 -20.82 -9.91
C ILE A 180 1.42 -21.98 -10.02
N GLU A 181 0.63 -22.21 -8.97
CA GLU A 181 -0.46 -23.17 -8.99
C GLU A 181 -1.51 -22.77 -10.04
N GLU A 182 -2.09 -23.76 -10.72
CA GLU A 182 -3.14 -23.53 -11.69
C GLU A 182 -4.37 -22.90 -11.03
N GLY A 183 -4.82 -21.76 -11.56
CA GLY A 183 -5.96 -21.01 -11.00
C GLY A 183 -6.01 -19.56 -11.45
N ASP A 184 -6.92 -18.82 -10.85
CA ASP A 184 -7.16 -17.38 -11.12
C ASP A 184 -6.34 -16.44 -10.23
N ARG A 185 -5.46 -16.99 -9.37
CA ARG A 185 -4.64 -16.26 -8.41
C ARG A 185 -3.18 -16.68 -8.49
N LEU A 186 -2.29 -15.76 -8.12
CA LEU A 186 -0.86 -16.02 -8.07
C LEU A 186 -0.49 -16.77 -6.78
N VAL A 187 -0.81 -18.06 -6.74
CA VAL A 187 -0.47 -18.95 -5.62
C VAL A 187 0.79 -19.73 -5.97
N PHE A 188 1.75 -19.77 -5.04
CA PHE A 188 3.03 -20.44 -5.21
C PHE A 188 3.57 -20.91 -3.85
N GLN A 189 4.69 -21.64 -3.87
CA GLN A 189 5.36 -22.08 -2.66
C GLN A 189 6.50 -21.12 -2.30
N ALA A 190 6.55 -20.71 -1.03
CA ALA A 190 7.67 -19.96 -0.46
C ALA A 190 8.09 -20.57 0.88
N LYS A 191 9.32 -20.34 1.32
CA LYS A 191 9.77 -20.82 2.64
C LYS A 191 9.76 -19.67 3.63
N TYR A 192 9.17 -19.92 4.79
CA TYR A 192 9.11 -19.02 5.94
C TYR A 192 9.87 -19.65 7.08
N ASN A 193 10.95 -19.00 7.53
CA ASN A 193 11.86 -19.56 8.52
C ASN A 193 12.31 -21.00 8.15
N GLY A 194 12.52 -21.26 6.85
CA GLY A 194 12.88 -22.55 6.32
C GLY A 194 11.73 -23.54 6.06
N ILE A 195 10.50 -23.23 6.47
CA ILE A 195 9.31 -24.09 6.32
C ILE A 195 8.55 -23.71 5.06
N LEU A 196 8.29 -24.69 4.17
CA LEU A 196 7.57 -24.50 2.92
C LEU A 196 6.09 -24.27 3.19
N GLN A 197 5.53 -23.20 2.60
CA GLN A 197 4.17 -22.79 2.80
C GLN A 197 3.56 -22.23 1.53
N ARG A 198 2.29 -22.53 1.29
CA ARG A 198 1.50 -21.90 0.22
C ARG A 198 1.39 -20.41 0.45
N THR A 199 1.64 -19.66 -0.59
CA THR A 199 1.74 -18.20 -0.55
C THR A 199 0.95 -17.60 -1.69
N ILE A 200 0.31 -16.47 -1.46
CA ILE A 200 -0.35 -15.69 -2.50
C ILE A 200 0.24 -14.29 -2.57
N PHE A 201 0.47 -13.77 -3.76
CA PHE A 201 0.64 -12.34 -3.96
C PHE A 201 -0.72 -11.65 -4.03
N ASP A 202 -0.97 -10.73 -3.11
CA ASP A 202 -2.23 -9.96 -3.06
C ASP A 202 -1.96 -8.47 -3.01
N THR A 203 -2.18 -7.78 -4.14
CA THR A 203 -2.03 -6.32 -4.24
C THR A 203 -3.04 -5.54 -3.41
N GLY A 204 -4.08 -6.19 -2.91
CA GLY A 204 -5.07 -5.61 -2.00
C GLY A 204 -4.62 -5.61 -0.54
N VAL A 205 -3.56 -6.34 -0.20
CA VAL A 205 -2.96 -6.39 1.14
C VAL A 205 -1.97 -5.26 1.29
N GLY A 206 -2.26 -4.33 2.21
CA GLY A 206 -1.41 -3.17 2.52
C GLY A 206 -0.15 -3.52 3.34
N PRO A 207 -0.22 -4.40 4.36
CA PRO A 207 0.93 -4.91 5.10
C PRO A 207 1.89 -5.70 4.22
N TYR A 208 3.14 -5.87 4.69
CA TYR A 208 4.13 -6.72 4.01
C TYR A 208 3.69 -8.18 3.96
N CYS A 209 3.18 -8.69 5.08
CA CYS A 209 2.75 -10.08 5.20
C CYS A 209 1.53 -10.18 6.13
N VAL A 210 0.58 -11.04 5.76
CA VAL A 210 -0.60 -11.35 6.58
C VAL A 210 -0.80 -12.86 6.60
N LEU A 211 -1.00 -13.44 7.79
CA LEU A 211 -1.16 -14.87 7.97
C LEU A 211 -2.04 -15.21 9.18
N SER A 212 -2.60 -16.42 9.18
CA SER A 212 -3.36 -16.94 10.32
C SER A 212 -2.43 -17.35 11.46
N ARG A 213 -2.96 -17.40 12.68
CA ARG A 213 -2.21 -17.88 13.85
C ARG A 213 -1.70 -19.30 13.64
N LYS A 214 -2.53 -20.19 13.11
CA LYS A 214 -2.16 -21.57 12.78
C LYS A 214 -0.92 -21.66 11.89
N LEU A 215 -0.85 -20.81 10.86
CA LEU A 215 0.30 -20.76 9.97
C LEU A 215 1.53 -20.19 10.68
N ALA A 216 1.36 -19.14 11.47
CA ALA A 216 2.44 -18.54 12.25
C ALA A 216 3.07 -19.56 13.21
N ASP A 217 2.25 -20.28 13.96
CA ASP A 217 2.71 -21.34 14.88
C ASP A 217 3.44 -22.46 14.13
N GLY A 218 2.89 -22.90 12.98
CA GLY A 218 3.50 -23.93 12.14
C GLY A 218 4.85 -23.53 11.54
N MET A 219 5.10 -22.24 11.36
CA MET A 219 6.36 -21.70 10.80
C MET A 219 7.32 -21.17 11.90
N GLY A 220 6.98 -21.32 13.18
CA GLY A 220 7.77 -20.82 14.29
C GLY A 220 7.91 -19.30 14.31
N VAL A 221 6.93 -18.57 13.77
CA VAL A 221 6.92 -17.11 13.83
C VAL A 221 6.63 -16.67 15.25
N ARG A 222 7.52 -15.88 15.82
CA ARG A 222 7.37 -15.35 17.18
C ARG A 222 6.49 -14.12 17.16
N TYR A 223 5.52 -14.07 18.07
CA TYR A 223 4.66 -12.90 18.27
C TYR A 223 4.28 -12.78 19.75
N ASP A 224 4.08 -11.55 20.19
CA ASP A 224 3.70 -11.26 21.57
C ASP A 224 2.26 -11.69 21.84
N SER A 225 1.90 -11.76 23.14
CA SER A 225 0.54 -12.12 23.53
C SER A 225 -0.48 -11.15 22.91
N ILE A 226 -1.66 -11.69 22.56
CA ILE A 226 -2.73 -10.93 21.87
C ILE A 226 -3.12 -9.64 22.60
N ASP A 227 -2.85 -9.53 23.91
CA ASP A 227 -3.33 -8.42 24.72
C ASP A 227 -2.43 -7.17 24.68
N GLU A 228 -1.15 -7.30 24.31
CA GLU A 228 -0.18 -6.20 24.39
C GLU A 228 0.01 -5.43 23.07
N ASN A 229 -0.22 -6.09 21.91
CA ASN A 229 0.04 -5.51 20.59
C ASN A 229 -1.16 -5.61 19.63
N LYS A 230 -2.37 -5.49 20.15
CA LYS A 230 -3.59 -5.52 19.33
C LYS A 230 -3.60 -4.39 18.31
N VAL A 231 -3.77 -4.73 17.05
CA VAL A 231 -4.13 -3.80 15.98
C VAL A 231 -5.50 -4.18 15.46
N THR A 232 -6.45 -3.30 15.61
CA THR A 232 -7.76 -3.48 15.00
C THR A 232 -7.67 -3.06 13.53
N ILE A 233 -7.66 -4.04 12.63
CA ILE A 233 -7.70 -3.78 11.17
C ILE A 233 -9.12 -3.40 10.76
N ASN A 234 -10.14 -4.00 11.41
CA ASN A 234 -11.57 -3.69 11.32
C ASN A 234 -12.20 -4.05 12.67
N GLU A 235 -13.44 -3.62 12.92
CA GLU A 235 -14.17 -3.91 14.16
C GLU A 235 -14.16 -5.39 14.57
N ASP A 236 -14.00 -6.30 13.60
CA ASP A 236 -14.05 -7.77 13.81
C ASP A 236 -12.69 -8.48 13.63
N LEU A 237 -11.62 -7.79 13.22
CA LEU A 237 -10.32 -8.42 12.95
C LEU A 237 -9.26 -7.93 13.91
N ILE A 238 -9.02 -8.71 14.96
CA ILE A 238 -7.91 -8.50 15.88
C ILE A 238 -6.68 -9.19 15.29
N SER A 239 -5.62 -8.42 15.08
CA SER A 239 -4.32 -8.93 14.64
C SER A 239 -3.23 -8.57 15.64
N VAL A 240 -2.19 -9.38 15.65
CA VAL A 240 -0.95 -9.14 16.41
C VAL A 240 0.14 -8.81 15.43
N ARG A 241 0.96 -7.83 15.76
CA ARG A 241 2.17 -7.48 15.00
C ARG A 241 3.26 -8.48 15.28
N SER A 242 4.04 -8.81 14.25
CA SER A 242 5.16 -9.75 14.35
C SER A 242 6.20 -9.45 13.28
N ILE A 243 7.32 -10.18 13.34
CA ILE A 243 8.37 -10.17 12.34
C ILE A 243 8.61 -11.62 11.92
N ILE A 244 8.69 -11.85 10.61
CA ILE A 244 9.16 -13.10 10.04
C ILE A 244 10.67 -12.95 9.79
N ASP A 245 11.48 -13.81 10.39
CA ASP A 245 12.92 -13.71 10.33
C ASP A 245 13.43 -13.86 8.89
N SER A 246 12.84 -14.79 8.11
CA SER A 246 13.20 -14.98 6.70
C SER A 246 12.04 -15.47 5.85
N ILE A 247 11.96 -14.97 4.60
CA ILE A 247 11.05 -15.44 3.56
C ILE A 247 11.87 -15.70 2.30
N GLU A 248 11.84 -16.93 1.77
CA GLU A 248 12.49 -17.29 0.52
C GLU A 248 11.46 -17.46 -0.60
N VAL A 249 11.59 -16.67 -1.66
CA VAL A 249 10.75 -16.72 -2.87
C VAL A 249 11.67 -16.98 -4.07
N GLY A 250 11.72 -18.22 -4.54
CA GLY A 250 12.70 -18.64 -5.55
C GLY A 250 14.12 -18.45 -5.04
N ASN A 251 14.92 -17.62 -5.72
CA ASN A 251 16.30 -17.28 -5.33
C ASN A 251 16.43 -15.93 -4.59
N ILE A 252 15.30 -15.35 -4.15
CA ILE A 252 15.26 -14.11 -3.37
C ILE A 252 14.97 -14.47 -1.92
N THR A 253 15.79 -13.96 -1.00
CA THR A 253 15.55 -14.08 0.44
C THR A 253 15.33 -12.70 1.04
N PHE A 254 14.22 -12.54 1.73
CA PHE A 254 13.89 -11.36 2.53
C PHE A 254 14.13 -11.67 4.00
N TYR A 255 14.59 -10.68 4.75
CA TYR A 255 14.81 -10.78 6.20
C TYR A 255 14.07 -9.67 6.91
N ASN A 256 13.60 -9.95 8.13
CA ASN A 256 12.93 -9.01 9.02
C ASN A 256 11.62 -8.47 8.41
N ILE A 257 10.80 -9.34 7.86
CA ILE A 257 9.56 -8.91 7.21
C ILE A 257 8.47 -8.69 8.26
N PRO A 258 7.94 -7.45 8.39
CA PRO A 258 6.81 -7.18 9.26
C PRO A 258 5.57 -7.97 8.84
N ALA A 259 4.89 -8.55 9.81
CA ALA A 259 3.72 -9.38 9.57
C ALA A 259 2.57 -9.04 10.52
N PHE A 260 1.35 -9.27 10.05
CA PHE A 260 0.16 -9.24 10.86
C PHE A 260 -0.41 -10.65 10.98
N ILE A 261 -0.56 -11.12 12.21
CA ILE A 261 -1.10 -12.43 12.54
C ILE A 261 -2.52 -12.25 13.06
N TYR A 262 -3.50 -12.81 12.37
CA TYR A 262 -4.89 -12.73 12.78
C TYR A 262 -5.35 -14.02 13.46
N SER A 263 -6.35 -13.91 14.34
CA SER A 263 -6.97 -15.05 15.00
C SER A 263 -7.73 -15.94 14.01
N ASP A 264 -7.56 -17.26 14.11
CA ASP A 264 -8.26 -18.23 13.26
C ASP A 264 -9.80 -18.18 13.44
N THR A 265 -10.26 -17.60 14.56
CA THR A 265 -11.69 -17.42 14.86
C THR A 265 -12.26 -16.15 14.26
N ALA A 266 -11.40 -15.25 13.72
CA ALA A 266 -11.85 -14.02 13.13
C ALA A 266 -12.71 -14.31 11.89
N SER A 267 -13.93 -13.82 11.87
CA SER A 267 -14.74 -13.77 10.65
C SER A 267 -14.04 -12.84 9.69
N VAL A 268 -13.57 -13.35 8.54
CA VAL A 268 -12.95 -12.52 7.51
C VAL A 268 -14.00 -11.52 7.01
N PRO A 269 -13.90 -10.22 7.31
CA PRO A 269 -14.98 -9.25 7.04
C PRO A 269 -15.01 -8.80 5.59
N PHE A 270 -14.67 -9.68 4.63
CA PHE A 270 -14.43 -9.27 3.25
C PHE A 270 -15.67 -9.17 2.36
N VAL A 271 -16.85 -9.51 2.87
CA VAL A 271 -18.10 -9.27 2.12
C VAL A 271 -19.18 -8.79 3.09
N SER A 272 -19.23 -7.50 3.32
CA SER A 272 -20.42 -6.85 3.87
C SER A 272 -21.60 -7.09 2.90
N GLY A 273 -22.37 -8.13 3.20
CA GLY A 273 -23.46 -8.60 2.36
C GLY A 273 -24.72 -7.75 2.40
N SER A 274 -24.64 -6.44 2.68
CA SER A 274 -25.80 -5.56 2.85
C SER A 274 -26.61 -5.28 1.59
N SER A 275 -26.21 -5.81 0.40
CA SER A 275 -26.95 -5.52 -0.84
C SER A 275 -27.41 -6.74 -1.65
N ILE A 276 -27.33 -7.97 -1.15
CA ILE A 276 -27.70 -9.14 -1.95
C ILE A 276 -29.12 -9.62 -1.59
N LYS A 277 -30.14 -9.01 -2.22
CA LYS A 277 -31.57 -9.30 -2.01
C LYS A 277 -32.11 -10.57 -2.69
N ARG A 278 -31.31 -11.39 -3.41
CA ARG A 278 -31.83 -12.58 -4.10
C ARG A 278 -31.14 -13.89 -3.67
N ARG A 279 -31.94 -14.90 -3.26
CA ARG A 279 -31.53 -16.20 -2.71
C ARG A 279 -30.51 -17.00 -3.57
N LYS A 280 -30.57 -16.92 -4.90
CA LYS A 280 -29.57 -17.54 -5.82
C LYS A 280 -28.21 -16.82 -5.80
N LYS A 281 -28.20 -15.49 -5.67
CA LYS A 281 -26.97 -14.71 -5.52
C LYS A 281 -26.31 -14.93 -4.16
N ARG A 282 -27.09 -15.19 -3.10
CA ARG A 282 -26.57 -15.54 -1.76
C ARG A 282 -25.73 -16.82 -1.76
N LYS A 283 -26.19 -17.92 -2.41
CA LYS A 283 -25.41 -19.16 -2.50
C LYS A 283 -24.08 -18.96 -3.22
N LYS A 284 -24.08 -18.25 -4.36
CA LYS A 284 -22.85 -17.95 -5.11
C LYS A 284 -21.91 -17.01 -4.32
N ALA A 285 -22.46 -16.04 -3.61
CA ALA A 285 -21.69 -15.16 -2.72
C ALA A 285 -21.10 -15.93 -1.54
N GLN A 286 -21.86 -16.86 -0.92
CA GLN A 286 -21.37 -17.70 0.17
C GLN A 286 -20.21 -18.59 -0.28
N THR A 287 -20.32 -19.23 -1.45
CA THR A 287 -19.23 -20.05 -2.02
C THR A 287 -17.96 -19.22 -2.25
N VAL A 288 -18.11 -17.97 -2.72
CA VAL A 288 -16.97 -17.06 -2.88
C VAL A 288 -16.36 -16.69 -1.52
N VAL A 289 -17.19 -16.40 -0.52
CA VAL A 289 -16.73 -16.09 0.84
C VAL A 289 -15.98 -17.28 1.44
N ASP A 290 -16.52 -18.50 1.30
CA ASP A 290 -15.89 -19.70 1.81
C ASP A 290 -14.56 -20.00 1.09
N SER A 291 -14.49 -19.80 -0.23
CA SER A 291 -13.25 -19.93 -1.01
C SER A 291 -12.19 -18.90 -0.59
N VAL A 292 -12.60 -17.65 -0.38
CA VAL A 292 -11.72 -16.59 0.11
C VAL A 292 -11.24 -16.91 1.52
N ARG A 293 -12.14 -17.37 2.40
CA ARG A 293 -11.79 -17.76 3.77
C ARG A 293 -10.78 -18.91 3.79
N THR A 294 -11.00 -19.97 3.02
CA THR A 294 -10.06 -21.09 2.91
C THR A 294 -8.69 -20.63 2.43
N LEU A 295 -8.65 -19.71 1.47
CA LEU A 295 -7.39 -19.19 0.97
C LEU A 295 -6.61 -18.42 2.04
N PHE A 296 -7.27 -17.60 2.84
CA PHE A 296 -6.62 -16.87 3.93
C PHE A 296 -6.21 -17.76 5.10
N THR A 297 -6.90 -18.89 5.33
CA THR A 297 -6.52 -19.84 6.40
C THR A 297 -5.36 -20.74 5.99
N ASP A 298 -5.21 -21.04 4.70
CA ASP A 298 -4.27 -22.04 4.19
C ASP A 298 -3.08 -21.44 3.43
N CYS A 299 -3.12 -20.14 3.14
CA CYS A 299 -2.05 -19.41 2.44
C CYS A 299 -1.57 -18.22 3.26
N VAL A 300 -0.27 -17.97 3.18
CA VAL A 300 0.29 -16.68 3.60
C VAL A 300 0.05 -15.66 2.50
N SER A 301 -0.41 -14.45 2.85
CA SER A 301 -0.58 -13.37 1.90
C SER A 301 0.63 -12.43 1.95
N LEU A 302 1.37 -12.35 0.85
CA LEU A 302 2.41 -11.35 0.65
C LEU A 302 1.79 -10.12 -0.04
N GLY A 303 1.89 -8.99 0.63
CA GLY A 303 1.27 -7.74 0.19
C GLY A 303 2.10 -6.97 -0.83
N LEU A 304 1.50 -5.87 -1.28
CA LEU A 304 2.12 -4.97 -2.24
C LEU A 304 3.54 -4.49 -1.84
N PRO A 305 3.87 -4.21 -0.56
CA PRO A 305 5.22 -3.78 -0.20
C PRO A 305 6.31 -4.80 -0.54
N VAL A 306 6.06 -6.12 -0.32
CA VAL A 306 7.01 -7.16 -0.72
C VAL A 306 7.16 -7.24 -2.24
N MET A 307 6.05 -7.11 -2.97
CA MET A 307 6.08 -7.10 -4.44
C MET A 307 6.90 -5.92 -4.98
N LYS A 308 6.82 -4.75 -4.34
CA LYS A 308 7.64 -3.58 -4.67
C LYS A 308 9.14 -3.84 -4.48
N LEU A 309 9.52 -4.52 -3.40
CA LEU A 309 10.93 -4.90 -3.16
C LEU A 309 11.46 -5.86 -4.23
N ILE A 310 10.63 -6.79 -4.72
CA ILE A 310 10.98 -7.68 -5.83
C ILE A 310 11.23 -6.89 -7.12
N GLY A 311 10.46 -5.83 -7.34
CA GLY A 311 10.52 -4.99 -8.53
C GLY A 311 9.60 -5.50 -9.64
N LYS A 312 10.14 -5.89 -10.80
CA LYS A 312 9.35 -6.35 -11.92
C LYS A 312 8.96 -7.82 -11.75
N ILE A 313 7.65 -8.08 -11.71
CA ILE A 313 7.07 -9.43 -11.71
C ILE A 313 6.42 -9.65 -13.08
N GLN A 314 6.72 -10.80 -13.70
CA GLN A 314 6.13 -11.21 -14.97
C GLN A 314 5.57 -12.62 -14.79
N THR A 315 4.30 -12.80 -15.14
CA THR A 315 3.65 -14.12 -15.21
C THR A 315 3.73 -14.64 -16.63
N CYS A 316 4.20 -15.88 -16.80
CA CYS A 316 4.20 -16.60 -18.07
C CYS A 316 3.22 -17.77 -17.95
N LEU A 317 2.20 -17.78 -18.80
CA LEU A 317 1.37 -18.97 -18.99
C LEU A 317 2.09 -19.86 -20.03
N LEU A 318 2.58 -20.99 -19.57
CA LEU A 318 3.04 -22.03 -20.49
C LEU A 318 1.79 -22.63 -21.13
N TYR A 319 1.52 -22.28 -22.37
CA TYR A 319 0.49 -22.95 -23.16
C TYR A 319 0.95 -24.38 -23.41
N THR A 320 0.34 -25.34 -22.71
CA THR A 320 0.54 -26.77 -22.96
C THR A 320 -0.31 -27.29 -24.13
N SER A 321 -1.16 -26.46 -24.71
CA SER A 321 -1.87 -26.78 -25.92
C SER A 321 -0.97 -26.57 -27.14
N PRO A 322 -0.79 -27.57 -28.03
CA PRO A 322 -0.05 -27.38 -29.26
C PRO A 322 -0.68 -26.24 -30.06
N SER A 323 0.16 -25.32 -30.53
CA SER A 323 -0.29 -24.23 -31.40
C SER A 323 -1.02 -24.82 -32.61
N PRO A 324 -2.14 -24.24 -33.06
CA PRO A 324 -2.79 -24.67 -34.31
C PRO A 324 -1.85 -24.69 -35.51
N ARG A 325 -0.68 -24.05 -35.43
CA ARG A 325 0.38 -24.10 -36.47
C ARG A 325 1.19 -25.40 -36.47
N ASP A 326 1.22 -26.12 -35.32
CA ASP A 326 1.98 -27.37 -35.24
C ASP A 326 1.24 -28.55 -35.81
N SER A 327 -0.05 -28.40 -36.13
CA SER A 327 -0.88 -29.45 -36.78
C SER A 327 -0.86 -29.46 -38.31
N THR A 328 -0.14 -28.55 -38.97
CA THR A 328 -0.12 -28.41 -40.41
C THR A 328 1.19 -28.84 -41.12
N SER A 329 2.14 -29.43 -40.39
CA SER A 329 3.44 -29.84 -40.98
C SER A 329 3.57 -31.34 -41.25
N SER A 330 2.47 -32.08 -41.35
CA SER A 330 2.47 -33.48 -41.79
C SER A 330 1.42 -33.73 -42.87
N ARG A 331 1.69 -33.22 -44.07
CA ARG A 331 1.20 -33.77 -45.34
C ARG A 331 2.20 -33.51 -46.44
#